data_04034965a6b6841bacfe107ad7edc2e1
#
_entry.id   04034965a6b6841bacfe107ad7edc2e1
#
_cell.length_a   1.000
_cell.length_b   1.000
_cell.length_c   1.000
_cell.angle_alpha   90.00
_cell.angle_beta   90.00
_cell.angle_gamma   90.00
#
_symmetry.space_group_name_H-M   'P 1'
#
loop_
_entity.id
_entity.type
_entity.pdbx_description
1 polymer ?
#
loop_
_entity_poly.entity_id
_entity_poly.type
_entity_poly.pdbx_seq_one_letter_code
_entity_poly.pdbx_strand_id
1 'polypeptide(L)'
;MPRLFGTDGVRGLANHDLTVELALGLSQAAAVVLGKGRIADGRRASGRRPVAVVARDPRISGEFIIAAVSAGLASSGVDVLDAGVLPTPAAAFLIGDIGADFGVMISASHNPAPDNGIKFFAQGGTKLPDIVEDRI
;
A
#
# COMPACT_ATOMS: atom_id res chain seq x y z
N MET A 1 -12.01 14.07 14.70
CA MET A 1 -11.45 13.96 13.35
C MET A 1 -11.96 12.69 12.68
N PRO A 2 -12.52 12.79 11.50
CA PRO A 2 -12.88 11.58 10.77
C PRO A 2 -11.61 10.77 10.45
N ARG A 3 -11.74 9.46 10.47
CA ARG A 3 -10.64 8.57 10.08
C ARG A 3 -10.34 8.76 8.59
N LEU A 4 -9.06 8.77 8.24
CA LEU A 4 -8.62 8.79 6.85
C LEU A 4 -8.97 7.47 6.15
N PHE A 5 -8.80 6.36 6.87
CA PHE A 5 -9.12 5.03 6.36
C PHE A 5 -10.59 4.70 6.53
N GLY A 6 -11.26 4.35 5.44
CA GLY A 6 -12.57 3.73 5.47
C GLY A 6 -12.45 2.20 5.47
N THR A 7 -13.56 1.51 5.24
CA THR A 7 -13.61 0.04 5.18
C THR A 7 -12.67 -0.53 4.10
N ASP A 8 -12.51 0.20 2.99
CA ASP A 8 -11.75 -0.23 1.82
C ASP A 8 -10.51 0.64 1.58
N GLY A 9 -9.85 1.08 2.64
CA GLY A 9 -8.66 1.90 2.55
C GLY A 9 -8.97 3.39 2.45
N VAL A 10 -8.05 4.14 1.85
CA VAL A 10 -8.19 5.58 1.63
C VAL A 10 -8.66 5.81 0.20
N ARG A 11 -9.85 6.37 0.02
CA ARG A 11 -10.45 6.63 -1.29
C ARG A 11 -10.80 8.10 -1.45
N GLY A 12 -10.84 8.56 -2.68
CA GLY A 12 -11.27 9.90 -3.02
C GLY A 12 -11.07 10.22 -4.49
N LEU A 13 -11.42 11.46 -4.84
CA LEU A 13 -11.20 11.99 -6.19
C LEU A 13 -9.70 12.14 -6.42
N ALA A 14 -9.20 11.48 -7.45
CA ALA A 14 -7.77 11.50 -7.76
C ALA A 14 -7.30 12.93 -8.06
N ASN A 15 -6.14 13.26 -7.51
CA ASN A 15 -5.48 14.57 -7.63
C ASN A 15 -6.25 15.74 -7.00
N HIS A 16 -7.28 15.44 -6.22
CA HIS A 16 -8.02 16.43 -5.43
C HIS A 16 -8.01 16.02 -3.96
N ASP A 17 -8.62 14.88 -3.64
CA ASP A 17 -8.61 14.29 -2.30
C ASP A 17 -7.41 13.36 -2.14
N LEU A 18 -7.18 12.52 -3.15
CA LEU A 18 -6.07 11.56 -3.20
C LEU A 18 -4.97 12.14 -4.06
N THR A 19 -4.08 12.88 -3.44
CA THR A 19 -2.99 13.61 -4.11
C THR A 19 -1.68 12.82 -4.09
N VAL A 20 -0.70 13.27 -4.87
CA VAL A 20 0.68 12.73 -4.83
C VAL A 20 1.24 12.86 -3.42
N GLU A 21 1.06 14.00 -2.77
CA GLU A 21 1.56 14.26 -1.42
C GLU A 21 0.95 13.31 -0.40
N LEU A 22 -0.36 13.08 -0.49
CA LEU A 22 -1.05 12.13 0.40
C LEU A 22 -0.57 10.71 0.16
N ALA A 23 -0.48 10.28 -1.11
CA ALA A 23 -0.02 8.94 -1.46
C ALA A 23 1.42 8.70 -0.98
N LEU A 24 2.29 9.68 -1.15
CA LEU A 24 3.67 9.62 -0.68
C LEU A 24 3.74 9.50 0.85
N GLY A 25 3.02 10.38 1.54
CA GLY A 25 3.00 10.42 3.01
C GLY A 25 2.42 9.14 3.62
N LEU A 26 1.31 8.63 3.07
CA LEU A 26 0.72 7.37 3.50
C LEU A 26 1.71 6.22 3.35
N SER A 27 2.43 6.18 2.24
CA SER A 27 3.37 5.09 1.95
C SER A 27 4.59 5.15 2.86
N GLN A 28 5.10 6.34 3.16
CA GLN A 28 6.18 6.51 4.13
C GLN A 28 5.73 6.06 5.53
N ALA A 29 4.54 6.44 5.94
CA ALA A 29 3.98 6.02 7.23
C ALA A 29 3.75 4.51 7.28
N ALA A 30 3.21 3.94 6.21
CA ALA A 30 3.00 2.48 6.10
C ALA A 30 4.32 1.71 6.18
N ALA A 31 5.37 2.22 5.54
CA ALA A 31 6.70 1.60 5.61
C ALA A 31 7.21 1.52 7.05
N VAL A 32 7.01 2.57 7.83
CA VAL A 32 7.41 2.60 9.25
C VAL A 32 6.57 1.62 10.07
N VAL A 33 5.25 1.62 9.89
CA VAL A 33 4.34 0.79 10.69
C VAL A 33 4.42 -0.68 10.30
N LEU A 34 4.36 -0.97 9.00
CA LEU A 34 4.27 -2.35 8.51
C LEU A 34 5.63 -3.01 8.33
N GLY A 35 6.68 -2.23 8.08
CA GLY A 35 8.04 -2.74 7.97
C GLY A 35 8.73 -2.92 9.31
N LYS A 36 8.24 -2.28 10.35
CA LYS A 36 8.88 -2.23 11.67
C LYS A 36 8.98 -3.60 12.36
N GLY A 37 8.00 -4.48 12.12
CA GLY A 37 8.01 -5.83 12.67
C GLY A 37 9.26 -6.60 12.25
N ARG A 38 9.68 -6.47 11.02
CA ARG A 38 10.90 -7.11 10.52
C ARG A 38 12.16 -6.54 11.12
N ILE A 39 12.17 -5.26 11.38
CA ILE A 39 13.28 -4.60 12.06
C ILE A 39 13.37 -5.11 13.50
N ALA A 40 12.23 -5.27 14.16
CA ALA A 40 12.16 -5.72 15.55
C ALA A 40 12.53 -7.19 15.73
N ASP A 41 12.27 -8.05 14.73
CA ASP A 41 12.60 -9.49 14.82
C ASP A 41 14.04 -9.82 14.39
N GLY A 42 14.86 -8.81 14.17
CA GLY A 42 16.27 -8.99 13.84
C GLY A 42 16.57 -9.24 12.37
N ARG A 43 15.58 -9.24 11.50
CA ARG A 43 15.82 -9.48 10.06
C ARG A 43 16.61 -8.37 9.41
N ARG A 44 16.52 -7.17 9.91
CA ARG A 44 17.39 -6.08 9.47
C ARG A 44 18.84 -6.35 9.79
N ALA A 45 19.10 -7.01 10.92
CA ALA A 45 20.44 -7.41 11.29
C ALA A 45 21.05 -8.42 10.31
N SER A 46 20.20 -9.19 9.60
CA SER A 46 20.63 -10.10 8.54
C SER A 46 20.78 -9.41 7.18
N GLY A 47 20.59 -8.09 7.13
CA GLY A 47 20.69 -7.30 5.89
C GLY A 47 19.45 -7.34 5.02
N ARG A 48 18.38 -7.99 5.45
CA ARG A 48 17.16 -8.13 4.65
C ARG A 48 16.22 -6.96 4.86
N ARG A 49 15.87 -6.29 3.76
CA ARG A 49 14.90 -5.20 3.78
C ARG A 49 13.47 -5.75 3.75
N PRO A 50 12.49 -5.03 4.33
CA PRO A 50 11.08 -5.37 4.12
C PRO A 50 10.73 -5.32 2.64
N VAL A 51 9.81 -6.20 2.23
CA VAL A 51 9.36 -6.30 0.84
C VAL A 51 7.86 -6.01 0.80
N ALA A 52 7.44 -5.16 -0.13
CA ALA A 52 6.03 -4.87 -0.39
C ALA A 52 5.70 -5.15 -1.86
N VAL A 53 4.57 -5.79 -2.08
CA VAL A 53 3.99 -5.95 -3.41
C VAL A 53 3.04 -4.78 -3.64
N VAL A 54 3.16 -4.11 -4.78
CA VAL A 54 2.29 -3.01 -5.18
C VAL A 54 1.60 -3.38 -6.49
N ALA A 55 0.30 -3.21 -6.53
CA ALA A 55 -0.50 -3.48 -7.72
C ALA A 55 -1.59 -2.41 -7.88
N ARG A 56 -2.17 -2.32 -9.07
CA ARG A 56 -3.22 -1.35 -9.35
C ARG A 56 -4.26 -1.91 -10.31
N ASP A 57 -5.44 -1.30 -10.33
CA ASP A 57 -6.41 -1.52 -11.38
C ASP A 57 -6.08 -0.62 -12.60
N PRO A 58 -6.82 -0.72 -13.72
CA PRO A 58 -6.44 -0.01 -14.94
C PRO A 58 -6.81 1.47 -14.97
N ARG A 59 -7.29 2.08 -13.88
CA ARG A 59 -7.63 3.51 -13.86
C ARG A 59 -6.41 4.34 -14.24
N ILE A 60 -6.62 5.39 -15.02
CA ILE A 60 -5.52 6.22 -15.50
C ILE A 60 -4.76 6.89 -14.36
N SER A 61 -5.46 7.30 -13.30
CA SER A 61 -4.84 7.91 -12.12
C SER A 61 -3.93 6.95 -11.35
N GLY A 62 -4.06 5.64 -11.58
CA GLY A 62 -3.19 4.65 -10.96
C GLY A 62 -1.73 4.85 -11.30
N GLU A 63 -1.42 5.41 -12.46
CA GLU A 63 -0.03 5.62 -12.87
C GLU A 63 0.72 6.57 -11.93
N PHE A 64 0.15 7.75 -11.65
CA PHE A 64 0.83 8.67 -10.75
C PHE A 64 0.77 8.21 -9.28
N ILE A 65 -0.33 7.58 -8.90
CA ILE A 65 -0.49 7.09 -7.52
C ILE A 65 0.51 5.98 -7.21
N ILE A 66 0.67 5.02 -8.13
CA ILE A 66 1.63 3.93 -7.92
C ILE A 66 3.08 4.46 -7.89
N ALA A 67 3.37 5.47 -8.68
CA ALA A 67 4.69 6.11 -8.67
C ALA A 67 4.97 6.77 -7.31
N ALA A 68 4.00 7.50 -6.76
CA ALA A 68 4.12 8.15 -5.46
C ALA A 68 4.24 7.12 -4.33
N VAL A 69 3.41 6.07 -4.36
CA VAL A 69 3.46 4.97 -3.39
C VAL A 69 4.82 4.28 -3.43
N SER A 70 5.29 3.92 -4.61
CA SER A 70 6.58 3.26 -4.77
C SER A 70 7.74 4.13 -4.28
N ALA A 71 7.70 5.42 -4.58
CA ALA A 71 8.70 6.37 -4.10
C ALA A 71 8.70 6.47 -2.57
N GLY A 72 7.51 6.54 -1.96
CA GLY A 72 7.36 6.62 -0.51
C GLY A 72 7.89 5.38 0.20
N LEU A 73 7.56 4.20 -0.32
CA LEU A 73 8.03 2.93 0.22
C LEU A 73 9.54 2.78 0.06
N ALA A 74 10.04 2.99 -1.15
CA ALA A 74 11.46 2.80 -1.46
C ALA A 74 12.34 3.77 -0.67
N SER A 75 11.93 5.03 -0.56
CA SER A 75 12.69 6.05 0.20
C SER A 75 12.72 5.74 1.70
N SER A 76 11.77 4.95 2.18
CA SER A 76 11.68 4.56 3.59
C SER A 76 12.33 3.20 3.89
N GLY A 77 13.00 2.60 2.90
CA GLY A 77 13.77 1.38 3.10
C GLY A 77 13.06 0.09 2.75
N VAL A 78 11.97 0.14 1.99
CA VAL A 78 11.20 -1.02 1.54
C VAL A 78 11.57 -1.37 0.10
N ASP A 79 11.80 -2.65 -0.16
CA ASP A 79 11.93 -3.15 -1.54
C ASP A 79 10.54 -3.29 -2.15
N VAL A 80 10.33 -2.64 -3.28
CA VAL A 80 9.01 -2.60 -3.94
C VAL A 80 9.00 -3.57 -5.12
N LEU A 81 8.04 -4.48 -5.12
CA LEU A 81 7.76 -5.37 -6.23
C LEU A 81 6.49 -4.88 -6.93
N ASP A 82 6.64 -4.26 -8.08
CA ASP A 82 5.51 -3.78 -8.87
C ASP A 82 4.92 -4.95 -9.66
N ALA A 83 3.74 -5.38 -9.28
CA ALA A 83 3.02 -6.47 -9.94
C ALA A 83 2.17 -6.00 -11.13
N GLY A 84 2.12 -4.70 -11.37
CA GLY A 84 1.37 -4.14 -12.49
C GLY A 84 -0.13 -4.09 -12.28
N VAL A 85 -0.88 -4.26 -13.35
CA VAL A 85 -2.35 -4.22 -13.32
C VAL A 85 -2.89 -5.60 -13.00
N LEU A 86 -3.51 -5.75 -11.82
CA LEU A 86 -4.08 -6.99 -11.33
C LEU A 86 -5.40 -6.72 -10.61
N PRO A 87 -6.34 -7.66 -10.59
CA PRO A 87 -7.50 -7.55 -9.70
C PRO A 87 -7.07 -7.72 -8.25
N THR A 88 -7.83 -7.11 -7.35
CA THR A 88 -7.53 -7.12 -5.90
C THR A 88 -7.28 -8.51 -5.32
N PRO A 89 -8.10 -9.55 -5.63
CA PRO A 89 -7.83 -10.89 -5.12
C PRO A 89 -6.50 -11.47 -5.57
N ALA A 90 -6.08 -11.17 -6.79
CA ALA A 90 -4.78 -11.62 -7.32
C ALA A 90 -3.62 -10.94 -6.59
N ALA A 91 -3.75 -9.65 -6.30
CA ALA A 91 -2.76 -8.92 -5.53
C ALA A 91 -2.62 -9.52 -4.13
N ALA A 92 -3.73 -9.77 -3.45
CA ALA A 92 -3.74 -10.38 -2.11
C ALA A 92 -3.08 -11.76 -2.11
N PHE A 93 -3.42 -12.58 -3.10
CA PHE A 93 -2.79 -13.90 -3.28
C PHE A 93 -1.28 -13.79 -3.44
N LEU A 94 -0.84 -12.86 -4.29
CA LEU A 94 0.58 -12.69 -4.62
C LEU A 94 1.39 -12.27 -3.39
N ILE A 95 0.84 -11.41 -2.55
CA ILE A 95 1.49 -11.00 -1.29
C ILE A 95 1.80 -12.23 -0.43
N GLY A 96 0.85 -13.13 -0.29
CA GLY A 96 1.03 -14.38 0.46
C GLY A 96 2.00 -15.34 -0.22
N ASP A 97 1.86 -15.51 -1.52
CA ASP A 97 2.66 -16.46 -2.31
C ASP A 97 4.15 -16.09 -2.33
N ILE A 98 4.46 -14.82 -2.49
CA ILE A 98 5.85 -14.31 -2.48
C ILE A 98 6.42 -14.27 -1.04
N GLY A 99 5.56 -14.23 -0.04
CA GLY A 99 5.99 -14.03 1.34
C GLY A 99 6.41 -12.59 1.62
N ALA A 100 5.75 -11.63 0.95
CA ALA A 100 6.00 -10.21 1.17
C ALA A 100 5.55 -9.80 2.59
N ASP A 101 6.15 -8.74 3.11
CA ASP A 101 5.82 -8.25 4.45
C ASP A 101 4.49 -7.55 4.51
N PHE A 102 4.12 -6.91 3.41
CA PHE A 102 2.82 -6.27 3.23
C PHE A 102 2.60 -6.00 1.74
N GLY A 103 1.46 -5.42 1.43
CA GLY A 103 1.14 -5.04 0.07
C GLY A 103 0.26 -3.82 -0.01
N VAL A 104 0.19 -3.25 -1.20
CA VAL A 104 -0.61 -2.07 -1.51
C VAL A 104 -1.38 -2.33 -2.80
N MET A 105 -2.69 -2.14 -2.75
CA MET A 105 -3.55 -2.18 -3.93
C MET A 105 -4.12 -0.81 -4.20
N ILE A 106 -3.92 -0.32 -5.41
CA ILE A 106 -4.41 0.99 -5.84
C ILE A 106 -5.67 0.77 -6.68
N SER A 107 -6.83 0.99 -6.06
CA SER A 107 -8.13 0.76 -6.68
C SER A 107 -9.23 1.43 -5.86
N ALA A 108 -10.27 1.88 -6.51
CA ALA A 108 -11.50 2.34 -5.86
C ALA A 108 -12.68 1.42 -6.19
N SER A 109 -12.40 0.19 -6.62
CA SER A 109 -13.40 -0.86 -6.88
C SER A 109 -14.50 -0.39 -7.84
N HIS A 110 -15.72 -0.15 -7.33
CA HIS A 110 -16.87 0.25 -8.13
C HIS A 110 -17.09 1.76 -8.20
N ASN A 111 -16.23 2.56 -7.58
CA ASN A 111 -16.34 4.01 -7.63
C ASN A 111 -16.18 4.53 -9.07
N PRO A 112 -16.71 5.74 -9.40
CA PRO A 112 -16.52 6.34 -10.73
C PRO A 112 -15.06 6.42 -11.14
N ALA A 113 -14.80 6.43 -12.44
CA ALA A 113 -13.44 6.41 -13.00
C ALA A 113 -12.50 7.50 -12.48
N PRO A 114 -12.95 8.74 -12.20
CA PRO A 114 -12.08 9.77 -11.63
C PRO A 114 -11.60 9.51 -10.21
N ASP A 115 -12.27 8.63 -9.47
CA ASP A 115 -11.86 8.25 -8.12
C ASP A 115 -10.74 7.23 -8.17
N ASN A 116 -10.00 7.14 -7.09
CA ASN A 116 -9.06 6.06 -6.86
C ASN A 116 -8.94 5.79 -5.36
N GLY A 117 -8.12 4.85 -4.97
CA GLY A 117 -7.93 4.49 -3.58
C GLY A 117 -6.62 3.77 -3.35
N ILE A 118 -6.21 3.77 -2.09
CA ILE A 118 -5.02 3.05 -1.62
C ILE A 118 -5.45 2.15 -0.48
N LYS A 119 -5.23 0.85 -0.63
CA LYS A 119 -5.54 -0.14 0.37
C LYS A 119 -4.29 -0.93 0.72
N PHE A 120 -4.02 -1.08 2.00
CA PHE A 120 -2.88 -1.84 2.49
C PHE A 120 -3.31 -3.22 2.95
N PHE A 121 -2.48 -4.22 2.67
CA PHE A 121 -2.65 -5.58 3.13
C PHE A 121 -1.53 -5.96 4.08
N ALA A 122 -1.89 -6.73 5.10
CA ALA A 122 -0.92 -7.33 6.00
C ALA A 122 -0.16 -8.49 5.34
N GLN A 123 0.84 -9.01 6.01
CA GLN A 123 1.54 -10.22 5.62
C GLN A 123 0.52 -11.35 5.36
N GLY A 124 0.72 -12.12 4.30
CA GLY A 124 -0.23 -13.15 3.90
C GLY A 124 -1.37 -12.66 3.03
N GLY A 125 -1.48 -11.36 2.76
CA GLY A 125 -2.53 -10.79 1.91
C GLY A 125 -3.85 -10.55 2.64
N THR A 126 -3.83 -10.50 3.97
CA THR A 126 -5.03 -10.28 4.78
C THR A 126 -5.27 -8.79 5.00
N LYS A 127 -6.52 -8.45 5.37
CA LYS A 127 -6.87 -7.07 5.70
C LYS A 127 -6.12 -6.61 6.96
N LEU A 128 -5.67 -5.34 6.96
CA LEU A 128 -5.08 -4.75 8.16
C LEU A 128 -6.15 -4.57 9.25
N PRO A 129 -5.81 -4.87 10.52
CA PRO A 129 -6.65 -4.46 11.64
C PRO A 129 -6.78 -2.93 11.71
N ASP A 130 -7.92 -2.44 12.17
CA ASP A 130 -8.17 -1.00 12.29
C ASP A 130 -7.11 -0.30 13.14
N ILE A 131 -6.68 -0.94 14.23
CA ILE A 131 -5.66 -0.37 15.11
C ILE A 131 -4.33 -0.14 14.39
N VAL A 132 -4.00 -0.98 13.40
CA VAL A 132 -2.78 -0.82 12.61
C VAL A 132 -2.95 0.32 11.62
N GLU A 133 -4.12 0.41 10.98
CA GLU A 133 -4.45 1.53 10.09
C GLU A 133 -4.38 2.88 10.81
N ASP A 134 -4.83 2.92 12.06
CA ASP A 134 -4.80 4.14 12.86
C ASP A 134 -3.37 4.64 13.13
N ARG A 135 -2.37 3.77 13.02
CA ARG A 135 -0.96 4.15 13.19
C ARG A 135 -0.34 4.70 11.91
N ILE A 136 -0.97 4.46 10.77
CA ILE A 136 -0.52 4.97 9.49
C ILE A 136 -1.08 6.39 9.30
#